data_8555846353a85778e9027c84ae06fd6c
#
_entry.id   8555846353a85778e9027c84ae06fd6c
#
_cell.length_a   1.000
_cell.length_b   1.000
_cell.length_c   1.000
_cell.angle_alpha   90.00
_cell.angle_beta   90.00
_cell.angle_gamma   90.00
#
_symmetry.space_group_name_H-M   'P 1'
#
loop_
_entity.id
_entity.type
_entity.pdbx_description
1 polymer ?
#
loop_
_entity_poly.entity_id
_entity_poly.type
_entity_poly.pdbx_seq_one_letter_code
_entity_poly.pdbx_strand_id
1 'polypeptide(L)'
;MEHTKKLAVSIIPLLLMAILLSSKVQAYTFTSDFSKGFYWQNFPIQMSKFVTDPNDGPLLEQLTNQAVQDWENVTGKNLWDVSAVQTTTSFPGNYIRWSDNFGPETGYDPSKTLAITIRYNQGTFFQQTVIILNGNLSYLRQNWSNSLKTTILHEIGHTLGLDHSGSYAIMAANLTSLSTLQPDDIDGVNAVVDETIRRQATGYVSPYSVSSQEKNSLIPACGTVEDLGNSEGPSNGAGNFIGSLLIGLLAIMLANSGKKQRSSLRY
;
A
#
# COMPACT_ATOMS: atom_id res chain seq x y z
N MET A 1 -45.07 29.02 -17.76
CA MET A 1 -44.24 28.97 -16.54
C MET A 1 -44.32 27.66 -15.75
N GLU A 2 -45.30 26.76 -16.02
CA GLU A 2 -45.53 25.51 -15.25
C GLU A 2 -44.66 24.34 -15.73
N HIS A 3 -44.23 24.30 -17.00
CA HIS A 3 -43.41 23.21 -17.54
C HIS A 3 -41.95 23.21 -17.06
N THR A 4 -41.39 24.35 -16.67
CA THR A 4 -40.02 24.46 -16.14
C THR A 4 -39.86 23.93 -14.75
N LYS A 5 -40.90 24.01 -13.91
CA LYS A 5 -40.85 23.50 -12.51
C LYS A 5 -40.89 21.97 -12.41
N LYS A 6 -41.55 21.28 -13.36
CA LYS A 6 -41.63 19.81 -13.38
C LYS A 6 -40.31 19.14 -13.79
N LEU A 7 -39.52 19.80 -14.64
CA LEU A 7 -38.21 19.27 -15.09
C LEU A 7 -37.15 19.35 -13.99
N ALA A 8 -37.17 20.37 -13.14
CA ALA A 8 -36.23 20.56 -12.06
C ALA A 8 -36.40 19.52 -10.93
N VAL A 9 -37.64 19.12 -10.63
CA VAL A 9 -37.93 18.14 -9.59
C VAL A 9 -37.48 16.72 -9.95
N SER A 10 -37.38 16.39 -11.25
CA SER A 10 -36.98 15.05 -11.71
C SER A 10 -35.47 14.86 -11.83
N ILE A 11 -34.69 15.95 -11.86
CA ILE A 11 -33.22 15.88 -12.03
C ILE A 11 -32.50 15.74 -10.68
N ILE A 12 -33.06 16.32 -9.61
CA ILE A 12 -32.44 16.31 -8.28
C ILE A 12 -32.29 14.88 -7.71
N PRO A 13 -33.29 13.98 -7.73
CA PRO A 13 -33.13 12.62 -7.23
C PRO A 13 -32.16 11.79 -8.11
N LEU A 14 -32.09 12.05 -9.41
CA LEU A 14 -31.15 11.36 -10.30
C LEU A 14 -29.69 11.81 -10.02
N LEU A 15 -29.46 13.08 -9.73
CA LEU A 15 -28.16 13.63 -9.33
C LEU A 15 -27.74 13.11 -7.96
N LEU A 16 -28.67 13.03 -7.00
CA LEU A 16 -28.44 12.47 -5.68
C LEU A 16 -28.12 10.96 -5.77
N MET A 17 -28.80 10.22 -6.60
CA MET A 17 -28.55 8.80 -6.84
C MET A 17 -27.19 8.57 -7.53
N ALA A 18 -26.78 9.43 -8.44
CA ALA A 18 -25.46 9.38 -9.07
C ALA A 18 -24.32 9.67 -8.07
N ILE A 19 -24.54 10.53 -7.09
CA ILE A 19 -23.58 10.81 -6.01
C ILE A 19 -23.50 9.63 -5.03
N LEU A 20 -24.59 8.95 -4.77
CA LEU A 20 -24.63 7.76 -3.91
C LEU A 20 -24.04 6.51 -4.57
N LEU A 21 -23.94 6.49 -5.89
CA LEU A 21 -23.32 5.42 -6.69
C LEU A 21 -21.85 5.69 -7.01
N SER A 22 -21.25 6.75 -6.45
CA SER A 22 -19.80 6.93 -6.53
C SER A 22 -19.14 5.75 -5.77
N SER A 23 -18.85 4.67 -6.52
CA SER A 23 -17.98 3.61 -6.05
C SER A 23 -16.72 4.27 -5.54
N LYS A 24 -16.33 3.98 -4.29
CA LYS A 24 -15.02 4.36 -3.78
C LYS A 24 -14.00 3.89 -4.84
N VAL A 25 -13.29 4.82 -5.43
CA VAL A 25 -12.16 4.48 -6.29
C VAL A 25 -11.14 3.86 -5.34
N GLN A 26 -10.97 2.56 -5.44
CA GLN A 26 -9.95 1.84 -4.68
C GLN A 26 -8.59 2.34 -5.16
N ALA A 27 -7.84 2.99 -4.28
CA ALA A 27 -6.55 3.56 -4.62
C ALA A 27 -5.39 2.64 -4.18
N TYR A 28 -5.61 1.81 -3.12
CA TYR A 28 -4.63 0.81 -2.69
C TYR A 28 -4.46 -0.30 -3.73
N THR A 29 -3.28 -0.88 -3.77
CA THR A 29 -2.94 -2.02 -4.63
C THR A 29 -2.36 -3.16 -3.80
N PHE A 30 -2.46 -4.37 -4.36
CA PHE A 30 -1.82 -5.55 -3.78
C PHE A 30 -0.56 -5.89 -4.56
N THR A 31 0.42 -6.41 -3.86
CA THR A 31 1.64 -6.93 -4.49
C THR A 31 1.31 -8.08 -5.46
N SER A 32 2.18 -8.25 -6.45
CA SER A 32 1.95 -9.23 -7.50
C SER A 32 1.84 -10.67 -6.97
N ASP A 33 2.58 -11.01 -5.92
CA ASP A 33 2.52 -12.31 -5.26
C ASP A 33 1.19 -12.50 -4.51
N PHE A 34 0.73 -11.51 -3.74
CA PHE A 34 -0.59 -11.57 -3.10
C PHE A 34 -1.71 -11.68 -4.14
N SER A 35 -1.63 -10.93 -5.24
CA SER A 35 -2.57 -10.99 -6.36
C SER A 35 -2.57 -12.35 -7.07
N LYS A 36 -1.44 -13.05 -7.09
CA LYS A 36 -1.29 -14.44 -7.56
C LYS A 36 -1.81 -15.48 -6.58
N GLY A 37 -2.25 -15.06 -5.40
CA GLY A 37 -2.88 -15.94 -4.42
C GLY A 37 -1.96 -16.43 -3.31
N PHE A 38 -0.73 -15.94 -3.18
CA PHE A 38 0.10 -16.23 -2.01
C PHE A 38 -0.41 -15.45 -0.81
N TYR A 39 -0.25 -16.00 0.41
CA TYR A 39 -0.71 -15.39 1.64
C TYR A 39 -0.02 -16.00 2.87
N TRP A 40 -0.11 -15.35 4.02
CA TRP A 40 0.38 -15.91 5.28
C TRP A 40 -0.49 -17.07 5.74
N GLN A 41 0.13 -18.20 6.05
CA GLN A 41 -0.59 -19.39 6.52
C GLN A 41 -1.29 -19.15 7.85
N ASN A 42 -0.65 -18.38 8.74
CA ASN A 42 -1.18 -18.08 10.06
C ASN A 42 -0.83 -16.64 10.47
N PHE A 43 -1.65 -16.06 11.33
CA PHE A 43 -1.31 -14.90 12.16
C PHE A 43 -1.16 -15.33 13.62
N PRO A 44 -0.35 -14.63 14.45
CA PRO A 44 0.54 -13.54 14.09
C PRO A 44 1.80 -14.03 13.35
N ILE A 45 2.36 -13.13 12.52
CA ILE A 45 3.64 -13.32 11.85
C ILE A 45 4.75 -13.11 12.87
N GLN A 46 5.59 -14.12 13.12
CA GLN A 46 6.75 -13.96 13.99
C GLN A 46 7.79 -13.09 13.29
N MET A 47 8.20 -11.98 13.91
CA MET A 47 9.17 -11.03 13.34
C MET A 47 10.25 -10.70 14.36
N SER A 48 11.51 -10.73 13.93
CA SER A 48 12.66 -10.35 14.74
C SER A 48 13.20 -8.96 14.33
N LYS A 49 13.80 -8.26 15.27
CA LYS A 49 14.52 -7.01 15.04
C LYS A 49 16.00 -7.26 15.29
N PHE A 50 16.83 -7.01 14.28
CA PHE A 50 18.26 -7.26 14.36
C PHE A 50 19.08 -5.99 14.15
N VAL A 51 20.11 -5.82 14.96
CA VAL A 51 21.11 -4.77 14.80
C VAL A 51 22.52 -5.38 14.88
N THR A 52 23.46 -4.79 14.14
CA THR A 52 24.89 -5.09 14.27
C THR A 52 25.56 -4.14 15.26
N ASP A 53 25.11 -2.86 15.31
CA ASP A 53 25.50 -1.88 16.32
C ASP A 53 24.41 -1.77 17.39
N PRO A 54 24.72 -2.04 18.68
CA PRO A 54 23.75 -1.91 19.76
C PRO A 54 23.11 -0.52 19.87
N ASN A 55 23.79 0.54 19.41
CA ASN A 55 23.27 1.90 19.45
C ASN A 55 22.06 2.12 18.54
N ASP A 56 21.90 1.31 17.49
CA ASP A 56 20.74 1.34 16.59
C ASP A 56 19.49 0.67 17.21
N GLY A 57 19.69 -0.12 18.28
CA GLY A 57 18.64 -0.95 18.86
C GLY A 57 17.45 -0.18 19.40
N PRO A 58 17.63 0.79 20.31
CA PRO A 58 16.50 1.46 20.97
C PRO A 58 15.53 2.14 20.02
N LEU A 59 16.02 2.82 18.99
CA LEU A 59 15.18 3.50 18.01
C LEU A 59 14.46 2.50 17.10
N LEU A 60 15.16 1.46 16.63
CA LEU A 60 14.55 0.39 15.83
C LEU A 60 13.45 -0.34 16.63
N GLU A 61 13.71 -0.65 17.89
CA GLU A 61 12.75 -1.26 18.83
C GLU A 61 11.47 -0.43 18.91
N GLN A 62 11.63 0.84 19.28
CA GLN A 62 10.52 1.75 19.49
C GLN A 62 9.66 1.90 18.21
N LEU A 63 10.28 2.22 17.08
CA LEU A 63 9.57 2.57 15.86
C LEU A 63 8.94 1.34 15.18
N THR A 64 9.58 0.16 15.27
CA THR A 64 8.97 -1.07 14.76
C THR A 64 7.75 -1.46 15.57
N ASN A 65 7.84 -1.43 16.92
CA ASN A 65 6.70 -1.73 17.77
C ASN A 65 5.54 -0.76 17.54
N GLN A 66 5.83 0.54 17.36
CA GLN A 66 4.81 1.54 17.06
C GLN A 66 4.16 1.30 15.69
N ALA A 67 4.94 1.00 14.65
CA ALA A 67 4.41 0.73 13.32
C ALA A 67 3.49 -0.50 13.31
N VAL A 68 3.88 -1.58 13.95
CA VAL A 68 3.04 -2.77 14.13
C VAL A 68 1.74 -2.41 14.84
N GLN A 69 1.84 -1.68 15.95
CA GLN A 69 0.66 -1.27 16.71
C GLN A 69 -0.29 -0.38 15.88
N ASP A 70 0.25 0.55 15.09
CA ASP A 70 -0.54 1.44 14.24
C ASP A 70 -1.37 0.62 13.21
N TRP A 71 -0.79 -0.39 12.56
CA TRP A 71 -1.49 -1.29 11.64
C TRP A 71 -2.50 -2.20 12.35
N GLU A 72 -2.16 -2.74 13.50
CA GLU A 72 -3.05 -3.62 14.27
C GLU A 72 -4.25 -2.86 14.84
N ASN A 73 -4.06 -1.61 15.27
CA ASN A 73 -5.15 -0.77 15.78
C ASN A 73 -6.25 -0.53 14.73
N VAL A 74 -5.89 -0.35 13.46
CA VAL A 74 -6.88 -0.07 12.39
C VAL A 74 -7.56 -1.34 11.89
N THR A 75 -6.96 -2.52 12.08
CA THR A 75 -7.55 -3.81 11.71
C THR A 75 -8.28 -4.49 12.85
N GLY A 76 -7.96 -4.14 14.10
CA GLY A 76 -8.42 -4.84 15.29
C GLY A 76 -7.93 -6.29 15.38
N LYS A 77 -6.82 -6.62 14.70
CA LYS A 77 -6.25 -7.98 14.62
C LYS A 77 -4.84 -7.98 15.18
N ASN A 78 -4.43 -9.09 15.79
CA ASN A 78 -3.02 -9.37 16.14
C ASN A 78 -2.35 -9.99 14.92
N LEU A 79 -1.57 -9.19 14.19
CA LEU A 79 -0.98 -9.57 12.90
C LEU A 79 0.51 -9.92 13.01
N TRP A 80 1.21 -9.37 13.99
CA TRP A 80 2.63 -9.65 14.22
C TRP A 80 2.92 -9.95 15.69
N ASP A 81 3.84 -10.87 15.92
CA ASP A 81 4.49 -11.10 17.20
C ASP A 81 5.96 -10.72 17.05
N VAL A 82 6.33 -9.57 17.60
CA VAL A 82 7.63 -8.94 17.36
C VAL A 82 8.52 -9.12 18.56
N SER A 83 9.65 -9.85 18.40
CA SER A 83 10.62 -10.06 19.48
C SER A 83 11.34 -8.77 19.89
N ALA A 84 11.96 -8.76 21.08
CA ALA A 84 12.89 -7.70 21.44
C ALA A 84 14.07 -7.63 20.45
N VAL A 85 14.68 -6.44 20.31
CA VAL A 85 15.82 -6.26 19.43
C VAL A 85 17.01 -7.12 19.89
N GLN A 86 17.72 -7.69 18.93
CA GLN A 86 18.87 -8.56 19.18
C GLN A 86 20.09 -8.06 18.42
N THR A 87 21.23 -8.00 19.12
CA THR A 87 22.51 -7.68 18.48
C THR A 87 23.12 -8.98 17.95
N THR A 88 23.20 -9.11 16.61
CA THR A 88 23.68 -10.33 15.94
C THR A 88 24.10 -10.06 14.51
N THR A 89 24.89 -10.96 13.95
CA THR A 89 25.25 -11.00 12.52
C THR A 89 24.54 -12.13 11.76
N SER A 90 23.66 -12.88 12.44
CA SER A 90 22.84 -13.95 11.83
C SER A 90 21.36 -13.55 11.87
N PHE A 91 20.67 -13.63 10.78
CA PHE A 91 19.32 -13.08 10.56
C PHE A 91 18.31 -14.15 10.11
N PRO A 92 17.91 -15.07 10.99
CA PRO A 92 16.96 -16.12 10.66
C PRO A 92 15.52 -15.64 10.67
N GLY A 93 14.65 -16.29 9.89
CA GLY A 93 13.21 -16.07 9.87
C GLY A 93 12.80 -14.75 9.24
N ASN A 94 11.67 -14.20 9.72
CA ASN A 94 11.22 -12.87 9.31
C ASN A 94 11.91 -11.83 10.17
N TYR A 95 12.36 -10.74 9.56
CA TYR A 95 13.08 -9.72 10.32
C TYR A 95 13.07 -8.34 9.67
N ILE A 96 13.40 -7.35 10.52
CA ILE A 96 13.80 -6.00 10.12
C ILE A 96 15.22 -5.71 10.67
N ARG A 97 16.07 -5.12 9.82
CA ARG A 97 17.44 -4.74 10.19
C ARG A 97 17.99 -3.57 9.40
N TRP A 98 19.09 -3.01 9.87
CA TRP A 98 19.92 -2.10 9.09
C TRP A 98 20.90 -2.85 8.17
N SER A 99 21.28 -2.21 7.08
CA SER A 99 22.42 -2.60 6.24
C SER A 99 23.30 -1.39 5.98
N ASP A 100 24.59 -1.48 6.38
CA ASP A 100 25.62 -0.49 6.06
C ASP A 100 26.22 -0.74 4.66
N ASN A 101 25.86 -1.85 4.03
CA ASN A 101 26.27 -2.23 2.68
C ASN A 101 25.06 -2.37 1.75
N PHE A 102 24.10 -1.46 1.90
CA PHE A 102 22.77 -1.53 1.30
C PHE A 102 22.79 -1.75 -0.22
N GLY A 103 23.52 -0.94 -0.96
CA GLY A 103 23.55 -1.02 -2.43
C GLY A 103 24.05 -2.38 -2.95
N PRO A 104 25.26 -2.83 -2.56
CA PRO A 104 25.78 -4.15 -2.97
C PRO A 104 24.91 -5.32 -2.51
N GLU A 105 24.28 -5.22 -1.33
CA GLU A 105 23.46 -6.28 -0.76
C GLU A 105 22.07 -6.40 -1.42
N THR A 106 21.48 -5.28 -1.78
CA THR A 106 20.11 -5.22 -2.29
C THR A 106 20.00 -5.01 -3.80
N GLY A 107 21.02 -4.43 -4.41
CA GLY A 107 21.03 -4.01 -5.81
C GLY A 107 20.33 -2.67 -6.07
N TYR A 108 19.83 -2.00 -5.01
CA TYR A 108 19.16 -0.70 -5.11
C TYR A 108 20.13 0.46 -4.91
N ASP A 109 19.78 1.64 -5.43
CA ASP A 109 20.56 2.86 -5.26
C ASP A 109 20.56 3.32 -3.80
N PRO A 110 21.69 3.23 -3.08
CA PRO A 110 21.75 3.60 -1.67
C PRO A 110 21.66 5.11 -1.42
N SER A 111 21.68 5.95 -2.46
CA SER A 111 21.51 7.39 -2.32
C SER A 111 20.05 7.84 -2.30
N LYS A 112 19.12 6.97 -2.73
CA LYS A 112 17.70 7.29 -2.88
C LYS A 112 16.79 6.36 -2.11
N THR A 113 17.06 5.05 -2.13
CA THR A 113 16.21 4.04 -1.54
C THR A 113 16.38 4.02 -0.03
N LEU A 114 15.30 4.22 0.72
CA LEU A 114 15.32 4.27 2.18
C LEU A 114 15.32 2.87 2.81
N ALA A 115 14.53 1.98 2.23
CA ALA A 115 14.39 0.60 2.68
C ALA A 115 13.83 -0.27 1.55
N ILE A 116 13.85 -1.58 1.77
CA ILE A 116 13.16 -2.55 0.93
C ILE A 116 12.52 -3.63 1.78
N THR A 117 11.40 -4.17 1.32
CA THR A 117 10.78 -5.39 1.83
C THR A 117 10.85 -6.49 0.78
N ILE A 118 11.45 -7.63 1.13
CA ILE A 118 11.53 -8.81 0.29
C ILE A 118 10.65 -9.89 0.90
N ARG A 119 9.78 -10.52 0.10
CA ARG A 119 9.02 -11.69 0.51
C ARG A 119 9.45 -12.91 -0.29
N TYR A 120 9.50 -14.05 0.39
CA TYR A 120 9.81 -15.33 -0.17
C TYR A 120 8.60 -16.25 -0.05
N ASN A 121 8.25 -16.92 -1.13
CA ASN A 121 7.07 -17.76 -1.20
C ASN A 121 7.48 -19.23 -1.27
N GLN A 122 6.72 -20.12 -0.62
CA GLN A 122 6.85 -21.56 -0.74
C GLN A 122 5.47 -22.23 -0.74
N GLY A 123 5.22 -23.10 -1.69
CA GLY A 123 3.88 -23.66 -1.90
C GLY A 123 2.91 -22.53 -2.23
N THR A 124 1.88 -22.36 -1.42
CA THR A 124 0.87 -21.30 -1.52
C THR A 124 1.14 -20.13 -0.58
N PHE A 125 2.14 -20.26 0.30
CA PHE A 125 2.29 -19.35 1.43
C PHE A 125 3.46 -18.38 1.26
N PHE A 126 3.33 -17.22 1.85
CA PHE A 126 4.46 -16.40 2.24
C PHE A 126 5.25 -17.18 3.29
N GLN A 127 6.49 -17.47 2.98
CA GLN A 127 7.37 -18.28 3.86
C GLN A 127 8.25 -17.38 4.72
N GLN A 128 8.71 -16.28 4.16
CA GLN A 128 9.60 -15.34 4.84
C GLN A 128 9.38 -13.93 4.31
N THR A 129 9.54 -12.95 5.19
CA THR A 129 9.67 -11.53 4.83
C THR A 129 10.87 -10.92 5.52
N VAL A 130 11.62 -10.09 4.81
CA VAL A 130 12.75 -9.35 5.37
C VAL A 130 12.65 -7.89 4.99
N ILE A 131 12.86 -7.02 5.98
CA ILE A 131 12.94 -5.58 5.79
C ILE A 131 14.40 -5.17 5.99
N ILE A 132 14.97 -4.49 4.99
CA ILE A 132 16.35 -3.99 5.04
C ILE A 132 16.29 -2.47 4.97
N LEU A 133 16.67 -1.82 6.07
CA LEU A 133 16.78 -0.36 6.16
C LEU A 133 18.14 0.09 5.68
N ASN A 134 18.20 1.20 4.95
CA ASN A 134 19.42 1.74 4.38
C ASN A 134 20.25 2.50 5.42
N GLY A 135 21.24 1.84 5.98
CA GLY A 135 22.17 2.41 6.95
C GLY A 135 23.18 3.42 6.40
N ASN A 136 23.33 3.51 5.06
CA ASN A 136 24.18 4.50 4.41
C ASN A 136 23.61 5.93 4.52
N LEU A 137 22.31 6.08 4.81
CA LEU A 137 21.63 7.37 4.97
C LEU A 137 21.64 7.78 6.46
N SER A 138 22.64 8.57 6.87
CA SER A 138 22.81 8.96 8.26
C SER A 138 21.60 9.69 8.86
N TYR A 139 20.90 10.50 8.06
CA TYR A 139 19.69 11.20 8.49
C TYR A 139 18.54 10.24 8.82
N LEU A 140 18.44 9.10 8.14
CA LEU A 140 17.43 8.09 8.40
C LEU A 140 17.65 7.46 9.78
N ARG A 141 18.91 7.10 10.12
CA ARG A 141 19.27 6.58 11.45
C ARG A 141 18.98 7.56 12.59
N GLN A 142 19.11 8.83 12.31
CA GLN A 142 18.89 9.88 13.32
C GLN A 142 17.42 10.27 13.47
N ASN A 143 16.56 9.85 12.52
CA ASN A 143 15.12 10.11 12.49
C ASN A 143 14.74 11.59 12.64
N TRP A 144 15.58 12.51 12.12
CA TRP A 144 15.39 13.95 12.32
C TRP A 144 14.09 14.51 11.75
N SER A 145 13.54 13.88 10.72
CA SER A 145 12.32 14.32 10.04
C SER A 145 11.17 13.31 10.12
N ASN A 146 11.15 12.42 11.09
CA ASN A 146 10.25 11.27 11.16
C ASN A 146 10.34 10.33 9.94
N SER A 147 11.36 10.49 9.09
CA SER A 147 11.52 9.67 7.88
C SER A 147 11.63 8.20 8.21
N LEU A 148 12.38 7.84 9.25
CA LEU A 148 12.51 6.45 9.68
C LEU A 148 11.17 5.86 10.14
N LYS A 149 10.38 6.62 10.92
CA LYS A 149 9.04 6.19 11.35
C LYS A 149 8.15 5.89 10.15
N THR A 150 8.07 6.83 9.21
CA THR A 150 7.24 6.66 7.99
C THR A 150 7.75 5.50 7.15
N THR A 151 9.07 5.35 6.99
CA THR A 151 9.69 4.24 6.26
C THR A 151 9.33 2.89 6.89
N ILE A 152 9.51 2.73 8.21
CA ILE A 152 9.18 1.47 8.88
C ILE A 152 7.68 1.17 8.78
N LEU A 153 6.82 2.17 8.96
CA LEU A 153 5.37 2.01 8.83
C LEU A 153 4.98 1.54 7.42
N HIS A 154 5.59 2.11 6.38
CA HIS A 154 5.44 1.71 4.98
C HIS A 154 5.89 0.25 4.75
N GLU A 155 7.11 -0.09 5.15
CA GLU A 155 7.68 -1.42 4.93
C GLU A 155 6.90 -2.53 5.66
N ILE A 156 6.37 -2.25 6.85
CA ILE A 156 5.49 -3.19 7.56
C ILE A 156 4.23 -3.49 6.74
N GLY A 157 3.63 -2.52 6.07
CA GLY A 157 2.49 -2.73 5.17
C GLY A 157 2.80 -3.73 4.05
N HIS A 158 4.00 -3.64 3.46
CA HIS A 158 4.45 -4.58 2.43
C HIS A 158 4.55 -6.02 2.94
N THR A 159 4.83 -6.25 4.21
CA THR A 159 4.92 -7.62 4.76
C THR A 159 3.61 -8.38 4.66
N LEU A 160 2.47 -7.69 4.63
CA LEU A 160 1.14 -8.30 4.48
C LEU A 160 0.76 -8.58 3.02
N GLY A 161 1.38 -7.89 2.06
CA GLY A 161 1.02 -7.98 0.64
C GLY A 161 0.40 -6.70 0.08
N LEU A 162 0.45 -5.57 0.81
CA LEU A 162 0.16 -4.26 0.23
C LEU A 162 1.28 -3.84 -0.72
N ASP A 163 0.91 -3.27 -1.84
CA ASP A 163 1.82 -2.62 -2.80
C ASP A 163 1.71 -1.11 -2.68
N HIS A 164 2.51 -0.41 -3.48
CA HIS A 164 2.48 1.04 -3.50
C HIS A 164 1.11 1.58 -3.88
N SER A 165 0.66 2.57 -3.12
CA SER A 165 -0.53 3.34 -3.41
C SER A 165 -0.20 4.49 -4.38
N GLY A 166 -1.12 4.78 -5.29
CA GLY A 166 -1.05 5.96 -6.13
C GLY A 166 -1.54 7.24 -5.45
N SER A 167 -2.02 7.15 -4.21
CA SER A 167 -2.64 8.23 -3.45
C SER A 167 -1.68 8.86 -2.43
N TYR A 168 -2.14 9.93 -1.77
CA TYR A 168 -1.46 10.50 -0.61
C TYR A 168 -1.67 9.59 0.61
N ALA A 169 -0.79 8.63 0.78
CA ALA A 169 -0.86 7.55 1.76
C ALA A 169 0.52 7.20 2.31
N ILE A 170 0.59 6.42 3.38
CA ILE A 170 1.84 5.83 3.89
C ILE A 170 2.41 4.88 2.84
N MET A 171 1.56 4.11 2.15
CA MET A 171 1.99 3.18 1.10
C MET A 171 2.34 3.87 -0.23
N ALA A 172 2.49 5.21 -0.29
CA ALA A 172 2.99 5.87 -1.49
C ALA A 172 4.45 5.46 -1.78
N ALA A 173 4.80 5.30 -3.09
CA ALA A 173 6.13 4.87 -3.50
C ALA A 173 7.26 5.84 -3.10
N ASN A 174 6.92 7.10 -2.82
CA ASN A 174 7.87 8.11 -2.39
C ASN A 174 7.58 8.52 -0.95
N LEU A 175 8.64 8.83 -0.21
CA LEU A 175 8.52 9.32 1.16
C LEU A 175 7.62 10.56 1.19
N THR A 176 6.62 10.51 2.05
CA THR A 176 5.70 11.62 2.31
C THR A 176 5.99 12.25 3.67
N SER A 177 5.40 13.41 3.94
CA SER A 177 5.43 14.01 5.27
C SER A 177 4.44 13.37 6.25
N LEU A 178 3.71 12.35 5.83
CA LEU A 178 2.75 11.62 6.66
C LEU A 178 3.47 10.80 7.73
N SER A 179 2.86 10.73 8.89
CA SER A 179 3.35 9.91 10.02
C SER A 179 2.26 9.01 10.61
N THR A 180 1.10 8.95 9.95
CA THR A 180 -0.07 8.15 10.36
C THR A 180 -0.74 7.55 9.13
N LEU A 181 -1.36 6.39 9.30
CA LEU A 181 -2.12 5.71 8.27
C LEU A 181 -3.27 6.59 7.76
N GLN A 182 -3.45 6.60 6.45
CA GLN A 182 -4.51 7.33 5.77
C GLN A 182 -5.68 6.40 5.42
N PRO A 183 -6.84 6.92 5.04
CA PRO A 183 -7.99 6.08 4.69
C PRO A 183 -7.68 5.00 3.65
N ASP A 184 -6.81 5.29 2.67
CA ASP A 184 -6.40 4.34 1.65
C ASP A 184 -5.55 3.20 2.22
N ASP A 185 -4.63 3.51 3.12
CA ASP A 185 -3.84 2.52 3.85
C ASP A 185 -4.73 1.60 4.68
N ILE A 186 -5.73 2.19 5.37
CA ILE A 186 -6.68 1.48 6.23
C ILE A 186 -7.59 0.57 5.40
N ASP A 187 -8.15 1.07 4.31
CA ASP A 187 -8.98 0.26 3.40
C ASP A 187 -8.14 -0.88 2.81
N GLY A 188 -6.89 -0.61 2.41
CA GLY A 188 -5.96 -1.59 1.86
C GLY A 188 -5.59 -2.70 2.83
N VAL A 189 -5.21 -2.35 4.07
CA VAL A 189 -4.83 -3.36 5.07
C VAL A 189 -6.02 -4.23 5.47
N ASN A 190 -7.20 -3.65 5.65
CA ASN A 190 -8.40 -4.44 5.94
C ASN A 190 -8.70 -5.41 4.79
N ALA A 191 -8.61 -4.98 3.54
CA ALA A 191 -8.84 -5.84 2.38
C ALA A 191 -7.82 -7.00 2.29
N VAL A 192 -6.53 -6.74 2.53
CA VAL A 192 -5.48 -7.78 2.51
C VAL A 192 -5.68 -8.79 3.64
N VAL A 193 -6.01 -8.31 4.84
CA VAL A 193 -6.20 -9.16 6.02
C VAL A 193 -7.46 -10.02 5.89
N ASP A 194 -8.57 -9.43 5.47
CA ASP A 194 -9.83 -10.16 5.26
C ASP A 194 -9.67 -11.23 4.18
N GLU A 195 -9.01 -10.92 3.07
CA GLU A 195 -8.74 -11.91 2.01
C GLU A 195 -7.78 -12.99 2.49
N THR A 196 -6.75 -12.65 3.29
CA THR A 196 -5.87 -13.65 3.91
C THR A 196 -6.64 -14.60 4.80
N ILE A 197 -7.47 -14.09 5.70
CA ILE A 197 -8.33 -14.91 6.59
C ILE A 197 -9.28 -15.78 5.78
N ARG A 198 -9.89 -15.24 4.73
CA ARG A 198 -10.75 -16.02 3.83
C ARG A 198 -9.98 -17.18 3.18
N ARG A 199 -8.75 -16.94 2.68
CA ARG A 199 -7.90 -17.98 2.10
C ARG A 199 -7.51 -19.04 3.11
N GLN A 200 -7.16 -18.64 4.34
CA GLN A 200 -6.87 -19.55 5.46
C GLN A 200 -8.07 -20.44 5.77
N ALA A 201 -9.26 -19.84 5.93
CA ALA A 201 -10.48 -20.55 6.29
C ALA A 201 -10.96 -21.55 5.22
N THR A 202 -10.69 -21.25 3.94
CA THR A 202 -11.11 -22.11 2.81
C THR A 202 -10.06 -23.12 2.40
N GLY A 203 -8.85 -23.10 2.98
CA GLY A 203 -7.72 -23.90 2.52
C GLY A 203 -7.35 -23.59 1.06
N TYR A 204 -7.45 -22.30 0.67
CA TYR A 204 -7.18 -21.86 -0.69
C TYR A 204 -5.76 -22.26 -1.14
N VAL A 205 -5.66 -22.77 -2.35
CA VAL A 205 -4.38 -23.12 -2.99
C VAL A 205 -4.19 -22.19 -4.20
N SER A 206 -3.08 -21.45 -4.21
CA SER A 206 -2.74 -20.60 -5.34
C SER A 206 -2.51 -21.46 -6.61
N PRO A 207 -3.05 -21.08 -7.78
CA PRO A 207 -2.73 -21.72 -9.05
C PRO A 207 -1.24 -21.53 -9.44
N TYR A 208 -0.54 -20.62 -8.78
CA TYR A 208 0.90 -20.37 -8.95
C TYR A 208 1.75 -21.04 -7.86
N SER A 209 1.13 -21.90 -7.03
CA SER A 209 1.88 -22.64 -6.00
C SER A 209 2.94 -23.53 -6.65
N VAL A 210 4.20 -23.39 -6.20
CA VAL A 210 5.29 -24.27 -6.62
C VAL A 210 5.33 -25.47 -5.68
N SER A 211 5.53 -26.67 -6.26
CA SER A 211 5.69 -27.89 -5.44
C SER A 211 6.87 -27.70 -4.47
N SER A 212 6.75 -28.23 -3.28
CA SER A 212 7.75 -28.11 -2.20
C SER A 212 9.14 -28.66 -2.56
N GLN A 213 9.30 -29.30 -3.71
CA GLN A 213 10.57 -29.80 -4.22
C GLN A 213 11.32 -28.80 -5.13
N GLU A 214 10.63 -27.79 -5.66
CA GLU A 214 11.29 -26.71 -6.40
C GLU A 214 11.64 -25.55 -5.45
N LYS A 215 12.81 -25.64 -4.86
CA LYS A 215 13.44 -24.58 -4.07
C LYS A 215 13.82 -23.35 -4.91
N ASN A 216 13.13 -23.09 -6.02
CA ASN A 216 13.56 -22.11 -7.00
C ASN A 216 12.39 -21.27 -7.48
N SER A 217 12.37 -20.17 -7.08
CA SER A 217 12.08 -18.82 -7.50
C SER A 217 11.54 -18.08 -6.32
N LEU A 218 12.46 -17.63 -5.53
CA LEU A 218 12.31 -16.40 -4.79
C LEU A 218 11.84 -15.38 -5.82
N ILE A 219 10.55 -15.11 -5.90
CA ILE A 219 10.08 -13.91 -6.57
C ILE A 219 10.19 -12.87 -5.47
N PRO A 220 11.26 -12.06 -5.44
CA PRO A 220 11.31 -10.93 -4.53
C PRO A 220 10.18 -10.01 -4.97
N ALA A 221 9.07 -10.03 -4.26
CA ALA A 221 8.15 -8.94 -4.34
C ALA A 221 8.79 -7.84 -3.50
N CYS A 222 9.41 -6.90 -4.15
CA CYS A 222 10.12 -5.81 -3.51
C CYS A 222 9.18 -4.63 -3.41
N GLY A 223 8.87 -4.20 -2.19
CA GLY A 223 8.44 -2.85 -1.91
C GLY A 223 9.67 -2.00 -1.68
N THR A 224 9.71 -0.80 -2.23
CA THR A 224 10.75 0.19 -1.98
C THR A 224 10.10 1.52 -1.70
N VAL A 225 10.59 2.23 -0.70
CA VAL A 225 10.28 3.65 -0.53
C VAL A 225 11.52 4.47 -0.89
N GLU A 226 11.32 5.49 -1.70
CA GLU A 226 12.39 6.37 -2.16
C GLU A 226 12.23 7.78 -1.60
N ASP A 227 13.35 8.41 -1.25
CA ASP A 227 13.42 9.83 -0.96
C ASP A 227 13.82 10.59 -2.24
N LEU A 228 12.86 11.27 -2.86
CA LEU A 228 13.11 12.07 -4.06
C LEU A 228 13.69 13.46 -3.76
N GLY A 229 14.04 13.74 -2.47
CA GLY A 229 14.37 15.11 -2.08
C GLY A 229 13.21 16.07 -2.40
N ASN A 230 13.16 17.27 -1.87
CA ASN A 230 12.07 18.24 -2.00
C ASN A 230 11.60 18.53 -3.44
N SER A 231 11.24 17.53 -4.22
CA SER A 231 10.50 17.67 -5.46
C SER A 231 9.02 17.65 -5.13
N GLU A 232 8.38 18.74 -5.45
CA GLU A 232 6.96 19.07 -5.27
C GLU A 232 6.03 17.86 -5.34
N GLY A 233 5.02 17.84 -4.44
CA GLY A 233 4.08 16.75 -4.24
C GLY A 233 3.44 16.20 -5.50
N PRO A 234 2.81 15.02 -5.41
CA PRO A 234 2.32 14.26 -6.56
C PRO A 234 1.37 15.10 -7.39
N SER A 235 1.68 15.23 -8.67
CA SER A 235 0.77 15.79 -9.65
C SER A 235 -0.55 15.02 -9.61
N ASN A 236 -1.64 15.70 -9.28
CA ASN A 236 -3.00 15.17 -9.14
C ASN A 236 -3.47 14.41 -10.40
N GLY A 237 -3.06 13.16 -10.59
CA GLY A 237 -3.58 12.31 -11.67
C GLY A 237 -5.07 11.95 -11.53
N ALA A 238 -5.59 11.92 -10.30
CA ALA A 238 -7.00 11.60 -10.05
C ALA A 238 -7.96 12.76 -10.38
N GLY A 239 -7.52 14.02 -10.27
CA GLY A 239 -8.35 15.18 -10.60
C GLY A 239 -8.73 15.27 -12.08
N ASN A 240 -7.86 14.80 -12.98
CA ASN A 240 -8.12 14.87 -14.42
C ASN A 240 -9.13 13.83 -14.92
N PHE A 241 -9.31 12.71 -14.23
CA PHE A 241 -10.24 11.66 -14.66
C PHE A 241 -11.70 12.04 -14.39
N ILE A 242 -11.99 12.66 -13.23
CA ILE A 242 -13.34 13.12 -12.87
C ILE A 242 -13.73 14.31 -13.73
N GLY A 243 -12.81 15.23 -14.03
CA GLY A 243 -13.05 16.36 -14.93
C GLY A 243 -13.38 15.90 -16.34
N SER A 244 -12.69 14.91 -16.88
CA SER A 244 -12.92 14.38 -18.23
C SER A 244 -14.29 13.68 -18.36
N LEU A 245 -14.73 12.98 -17.30
CA LEU A 245 -16.04 12.31 -17.30
C LEU A 245 -17.19 13.31 -17.25
N LEU A 246 -17.07 14.40 -16.47
CA LEU A 246 -18.08 15.46 -16.38
C LEU A 246 -18.18 16.25 -17.68
N ILE A 247 -17.07 16.55 -18.35
CA ILE A 247 -17.05 17.24 -19.63
C ILE A 247 -17.67 16.35 -20.72
N GLY A 248 -17.38 15.04 -20.71
CA GLY A 248 -17.98 14.07 -21.62
C GLY A 248 -19.50 13.97 -21.47
N LEU A 249 -20.01 13.90 -20.24
CA LEU A 249 -21.44 13.87 -19.94
C LEU A 249 -22.15 15.18 -20.34
N LEU A 250 -21.51 16.32 -20.09
CA LEU A 250 -22.06 17.64 -20.48
C LEU A 250 -22.15 17.76 -22.01
N ALA A 251 -21.14 17.29 -22.74
CA ALA A 251 -21.13 17.28 -24.19
C ALA A 251 -22.24 16.37 -24.78
N ILE A 252 -22.51 15.21 -24.20
CA ILE A 252 -23.57 14.30 -24.59
C ILE A 252 -24.95 14.93 -24.33
N MET A 253 -25.13 15.61 -23.19
CA MET A 253 -26.40 16.30 -22.89
C MET A 253 -26.66 17.48 -23.83
N LEU A 254 -25.62 18.25 -24.16
CA LEU A 254 -25.75 19.37 -25.13
C LEU A 254 -26.00 18.88 -26.55
N ALA A 255 -25.40 17.76 -26.97
CA ALA A 255 -25.64 17.16 -28.29
C ALA A 255 -27.07 16.61 -28.45
N ASN A 256 -27.65 16.08 -27.36
CA ASN A 256 -29.02 15.55 -27.36
C ASN A 256 -30.09 16.67 -27.30
N SER A 257 -29.82 17.79 -26.62
CA SER A 257 -30.71 18.94 -26.61
C SER A 257 -30.77 19.65 -27.96
N GLY A 258 -29.65 19.72 -28.69
CA GLY A 258 -29.59 20.29 -30.05
C GLY A 258 -30.38 19.50 -31.11
N LYS A 259 -30.53 18.17 -30.96
CA LYS A 259 -31.32 17.33 -31.86
C LYS A 259 -32.83 17.54 -31.68
N LYS A 260 -33.29 17.87 -30.48
CA LYS A 260 -34.72 18.10 -30.20
C LYS A 260 -35.21 19.42 -30.74
N GLN A 261 -34.34 20.41 -30.93
CA GLN A 261 -34.70 21.73 -31.48
C GLN A 261 -34.80 21.74 -33.03
N ARG A 262 -34.11 20.82 -33.75
CA ARG A 262 -34.17 20.72 -35.22
C ARG A 262 -35.37 19.96 -35.73
N SER A 263 -36.08 19.19 -34.92
CA SER A 263 -37.28 18.45 -35.32
C SER A 263 -38.58 19.29 -35.22
N SER A 264 -38.55 20.49 -34.59
CA SER A 264 -39.71 21.37 -34.44
C SER A 264 -39.82 22.48 -35.49
N LEU A 265 -38.90 22.50 -36.47
CA LEU A 265 -38.89 23.51 -37.55
C LEU A 265 -39.24 22.96 -38.95
N ARG A 266 -39.90 21.81 -39.04
CA ARG A 266 -40.47 21.30 -40.27
C ARG A 266 -41.95 21.02 -40.07
N TYR A 267 -42.77 22.08 -40.22
CA TYR A 267 -44.13 22.10 -40.70
C TYR A 267 -44.44 23.51 -41.16
#